data_7d8d60d522c10f5b05ed62b8a0a52e55
#
_entry.id   7d8d60d522c10f5b05ed62b8a0a52e55
#
_cell.length_a   1.000
_cell.length_b   1.000
_cell.length_c   1.000
_cell.angle_alpha   90.00
_cell.angle_beta   90.00
_cell.angle_gamma   90.00
#
_symmetry.space_group_name_H-M   'P 1'
#
loop_
_entity.id
_entity.type
_entity.pdbx_description
1 polymer ?
#
loop_
_entity_poly.entity_id
_entity_poly.type
_entity_poly.pdbx_seq_one_letter_code
_entity_poly.pdbx_strand_id
1 'polypeptide(L)'
;AIAAKKNKIGGQIFNVGSEDQNYEMGDLANEITKICRTKCEIESSDTNDNRSYFASFKKIQDVLGFDTNYKIADGVKEMYESLKTGELTDSVKTRTVEWYKKLLTDEDLAKKFLINGTVL
;
A
#
# COMPACT_ATOMS: atom_id res chain seq x y z
N ALA A 1 6.48 -2.06 -15.50
CA ALA A 1 7.92 -2.10 -15.17
C ALA A 1 8.58 -0.84 -15.72
N ILE A 2 9.37 -0.16 -14.91
CA ILE A 2 10.12 1.03 -15.35
C ILE A 2 11.22 0.57 -16.30
N ALA A 3 11.12 0.92 -17.57
CA ALA A 3 12.14 0.64 -18.57
C ALA A 3 13.31 1.63 -18.41
N ALA A 4 14.01 1.55 -17.29
CA ALA A 4 15.13 2.43 -16.99
C ALA A 4 16.42 1.89 -17.60
N LYS A 5 17.24 2.79 -18.16
CA LYS A 5 18.57 2.42 -18.63
C LYS A 5 19.42 2.00 -17.42
N LYS A 6 20.00 0.79 -17.48
CA LYS A 6 20.79 0.18 -16.40
C LYS A 6 21.86 1.10 -15.79
N ASN A 7 22.49 1.92 -16.60
CA ASN A 7 23.50 2.88 -16.16
C ASN A 7 22.96 4.07 -15.35
N LYS A 8 21.64 4.29 -15.36
CA LYS A 8 21.00 5.36 -14.59
C LYS A 8 20.53 4.92 -13.20
N ILE A 9 20.34 3.61 -12.99
CA ILE A 9 19.73 3.07 -11.76
C ILE A 9 20.67 2.18 -10.94
N GLY A 10 21.76 1.71 -11.55
CA GLY A 10 22.71 0.82 -10.87
C GLY A 10 23.25 1.43 -9.58
N GLY A 11 23.09 0.75 -8.45
CA GLY A 11 23.55 1.20 -7.14
C GLY A 11 22.77 2.36 -6.50
N GLN A 12 21.65 2.79 -7.10
CA GLN A 12 20.83 3.86 -6.55
C GLN A 12 19.57 3.33 -5.85
N ILE A 13 19.16 4.01 -4.78
CA ILE A 13 17.92 3.76 -4.05
C ILE A 13 16.93 4.86 -4.42
N PHE A 14 15.69 4.47 -4.72
CA PHE A 14 14.59 5.38 -5.04
C PHE A 14 13.38 5.09 -4.17
N ASN A 15 12.78 6.12 -3.62
CA ASN A 15 11.40 6.04 -3.14
C ASN A 15 10.48 6.06 -4.37
N VAL A 16 9.45 5.21 -4.37
CA VAL A 16 8.49 5.10 -5.48
C VAL A 16 7.15 5.65 -5.02
N GLY A 17 6.68 6.68 -5.70
CA GLY A 17 5.43 7.37 -5.39
C GLY A 17 5.37 8.74 -6.07
N SER A 18 4.50 9.61 -5.59
CA SER A 18 4.41 11.01 -6.03
C SER A 18 4.22 11.96 -4.84
N GLU A 19 4.76 13.18 -4.96
CA GLU A 19 4.77 14.18 -3.89
C GLU A 19 3.36 14.55 -3.41
N ASP A 20 2.39 14.56 -4.30
CA ASP A 20 0.98 14.91 -4.04
C ASP A 20 0.19 13.79 -3.35
N GLN A 21 0.83 12.66 -3.04
CA GLN A 21 0.20 11.53 -2.32
C GLN A 21 0.79 11.31 -0.91
N ASN A 22 1.39 12.34 -0.35
CA ASN A 22 1.69 12.39 1.08
C ASN A 22 0.44 12.90 1.82
N TYR A 23 -0.16 12.07 2.64
CA TYR A 23 -1.39 12.38 3.38
C TYR A 23 -1.16 12.32 4.88
N GLU A 24 -1.77 13.22 5.61
CA GLU A 24 -2.04 12.99 7.02
C GLU A 24 -3.18 11.99 7.19
N MET A 25 -3.13 11.16 8.24
CA MET A 25 -4.13 10.09 8.44
C MET A 25 -5.57 10.61 8.52
N GLY A 26 -5.77 11.78 9.15
CA GLY A 26 -7.08 12.43 9.22
C GLY A 26 -7.60 12.88 7.86
N ASP A 27 -6.74 13.44 7.03
CA ASP A 27 -7.10 13.88 5.67
C ASP A 27 -7.41 12.68 4.78
N LEU A 28 -6.64 11.61 4.90
CA LEU A 28 -6.89 10.37 4.18
C LEU A 28 -8.24 9.77 4.56
N ALA A 29 -8.58 9.72 5.87
CA ALA A 29 -9.87 9.22 6.34
C ALA A 29 -11.03 10.06 5.77
N ASN A 30 -10.90 11.38 5.79
CA ASN A 30 -11.89 12.30 5.20
C ASN A 30 -12.06 12.08 3.69
N GLU A 31 -10.97 11.84 2.97
CA GLU A 31 -11.01 11.58 1.53
C GLU A 31 -11.72 10.26 1.22
N ILE A 32 -11.43 9.21 1.98
CA ILE A 32 -12.09 7.90 1.86
C ILE A 32 -13.60 8.04 2.06
N THR A 33 -14.06 8.73 3.09
CA THR A 33 -15.50 8.91 3.36
C THR A 33 -16.22 9.64 2.24
N LYS A 34 -15.60 10.67 1.66
CA LYS A 34 -16.13 11.40 0.51
C LYS A 34 -16.29 10.50 -0.72
N ILE A 35 -15.29 9.66 -1.00
CA ILE A 35 -15.28 8.78 -2.17
C ILE A 35 -16.32 7.68 -2.03
N CYS A 36 -16.40 7.04 -0.87
CA CYS A 36 -17.36 5.96 -0.61
C CYS A 36 -18.81 6.44 -0.55
N ARG A 37 -19.06 7.74 -0.37
CA ARG A 37 -20.39 8.36 -0.27
C ARG A 37 -21.31 7.67 0.76
N THR A 38 -20.72 7.03 1.75
CA THR A 38 -21.42 6.30 2.81
C THR A 38 -21.38 7.15 4.07
N LYS A 39 -22.46 7.16 4.86
CA LYS A 39 -22.42 7.71 6.22
C LYS A 39 -21.49 6.84 7.07
N CYS A 40 -20.24 7.22 7.13
CA CYS A 40 -19.24 6.62 8.01
C CYS A 40 -18.89 7.63 9.10
N GLU A 41 -18.76 7.16 10.33
CA GLU A 41 -18.17 7.93 11.41
C GLU A 41 -16.67 7.62 11.44
N ILE A 42 -15.85 8.66 11.58
CA ILE A 42 -14.41 8.49 11.74
C ILE A 42 -14.15 8.41 13.22
N GLU A 43 -13.74 7.23 13.69
CA GLU A 43 -13.31 7.04 15.06
C GLU A 43 -11.79 7.24 15.17
N SER A 44 -11.38 8.01 16.17
CA SER A 44 -9.98 8.18 16.53
C SER A 44 -9.69 7.37 17.78
N SER A 45 -8.68 6.53 17.73
CA SER A 45 -8.19 5.78 18.87
C SER A 45 -6.74 6.15 19.17
N ASP A 46 -6.38 6.17 20.44
CA ASP A 46 -5.00 6.35 20.84
C ASP A 46 -4.14 5.19 20.37
N THR A 47 -2.97 5.52 19.86
CA THR A 47 -1.96 4.56 19.45
C THR A 47 -0.63 4.85 20.15
N ASN A 48 0.11 3.79 20.48
CA ASN A 48 1.49 3.93 20.97
C ASN A 48 2.50 4.20 19.83
N ASP A 49 2.04 4.19 18.57
CA ASP A 49 2.88 4.46 17.41
C ASP A 49 2.75 5.93 17.01
N ASN A 50 3.68 6.73 17.50
CA ASN A 50 3.77 8.17 17.21
C ASN A 50 4.67 8.49 16.01
N ARG A 51 5.04 7.49 15.21
CA ARG A 51 5.89 7.72 14.05
C ARG A 51 5.12 8.51 12.99
N SER A 52 5.77 9.57 12.51
CA SER A 52 5.31 10.36 11.38
C SER A 52 6.46 10.53 10.41
N TYR A 53 6.19 10.42 9.13
CA TYR A 53 7.19 10.65 8.10
C TYR A 53 6.55 11.25 6.85
N PHE A 54 7.37 12.00 6.14
CA PHE A 54 7.05 12.55 4.83
C PHE A 54 8.09 12.02 3.84
N ALA A 55 7.63 11.39 2.76
CA ALA A 55 8.52 10.81 1.77
C ALA A 55 8.68 11.75 0.58
N SER A 56 9.92 12.00 0.15
CA SER A 56 10.18 12.69 -1.10
C SER A 56 10.35 11.69 -2.24
N PHE A 57 9.67 11.96 -3.35
CA PHE A 57 9.70 11.21 -4.59
C PHE A 57 10.38 11.97 -5.73
N LYS A 58 10.94 13.15 -5.42
CA LYS A 58 11.58 14.02 -6.42
C LYS A 58 12.71 13.30 -7.17
N LYS A 59 13.50 12.49 -6.49
CA LYS A 59 14.62 11.77 -7.12
C LYS A 59 14.17 10.83 -8.23
N ILE A 60 13.11 10.06 -8.03
CA ILE A 60 12.63 9.13 -9.06
C ILE A 60 12.04 9.88 -10.25
N GLN A 61 11.36 10.98 -9.99
CA GLN A 61 10.83 11.86 -11.01
C GLN A 61 11.94 12.49 -11.86
N ASP A 62 12.93 13.11 -11.21
CA ASP A 62 14.04 13.81 -11.90
C ASP A 62 14.94 12.84 -12.69
N VAL A 63 15.25 11.67 -12.15
CA VAL A 63 16.20 10.72 -12.76
C VAL A 63 15.55 9.81 -13.79
N LEU A 64 14.32 9.36 -13.52
CA LEU A 64 13.65 8.34 -14.33
C LEU A 64 12.42 8.86 -15.08
N GLY A 65 11.98 10.09 -14.81
CA GLY A 65 10.74 10.64 -15.37
C GLY A 65 9.50 9.86 -14.90
N PHE A 66 9.59 9.21 -13.73
CA PHE A 66 8.50 8.41 -13.19
C PHE A 66 7.46 9.32 -12.53
N ASP A 67 6.20 9.07 -12.84
CA ASP A 67 5.06 9.61 -12.13
C ASP A 67 4.00 8.51 -11.93
N THR A 68 3.08 8.72 -10.99
CA THR A 68 2.02 7.77 -10.69
C THR A 68 0.81 8.01 -11.58
N ASN A 69 0.32 6.96 -12.22
CA ASN A 69 -0.90 7.01 -13.02
C ASN A 69 -2.18 6.87 -12.16
N TYR A 70 -2.05 6.28 -10.97
CA TYR A 70 -3.15 6.02 -10.05
C TYR A 70 -2.98 6.88 -8.80
N LYS A 71 -4.08 7.46 -8.37
CA LYS A 71 -4.16 8.24 -7.14
C LYS A 71 -4.89 7.44 -6.06
N ILE A 72 -4.81 7.90 -4.82
CA ILE A 72 -5.48 7.26 -3.69
C ILE A 72 -6.99 7.07 -3.95
N ALA A 73 -7.61 8.05 -4.61
CA ALA A 73 -9.02 8.00 -4.98
C ALA A 73 -9.37 6.81 -5.89
N ASP A 74 -8.47 6.44 -6.80
CA ASP A 74 -8.67 5.30 -7.71
C ASP A 74 -8.61 3.99 -6.93
N GLY A 75 -7.61 3.84 -6.04
CA GLY A 75 -7.47 2.68 -5.19
C GLY A 75 -8.64 2.52 -4.21
N VAL A 76 -9.12 3.61 -3.62
CA VAL A 76 -10.29 3.59 -2.72
C VAL A 76 -11.53 3.13 -3.46
N LYS A 77 -11.79 3.62 -4.68
CA LYS A 77 -12.94 3.20 -5.50
C LYS A 77 -12.86 1.71 -5.84
N GLU A 78 -11.69 1.24 -6.28
CA GLU A 78 -11.47 -0.16 -6.64
C GLU A 78 -11.73 -1.07 -5.43
N MET A 79 -11.17 -0.76 -4.26
CA MET A 79 -11.41 -1.52 -3.03
C MET A 79 -12.88 -1.49 -2.62
N TYR A 80 -13.52 -0.32 -2.65
CA TYR A 80 -14.92 -0.17 -2.28
C TYR A 80 -15.86 -1.01 -3.17
N GLU A 81 -15.66 -0.97 -4.49
CA GLU A 81 -16.47 -1.78 -5.41
C GLU A 81 -16.20 -3.27 -5.24
N SER A 82 -14.95 -3.70 -5.05
CA SER A 82 -14.61 -5.11 -4.81
C SER A 82 -15.22 -5.64 -3.51
N LEU A 83 -15.26 -4.84 -2.45
CA LEU A 83 -15.96 -5.19 -1.21
C LEU A 83 -17.47 -5.28 -1.41
N LYS A 84 -18.06 -4.33 -2.12
CA LYS A 84 -19.49 -4.26 -2.38
C LYS A 84 -19.99 -5.41 -3.25
N THR A 85 -19.21 -5.84 -4.23
CA THR A 85 -19.53 -6.98 -5.10
C THR A 85 -19.23 -8.34 -4.46
N GLY A 86 -18.55 -8.36 -3.31
CA GLY A 86 -18.12 -9.58 -2.63
C GLY A 86 -16.91 -10.27 -3.27
N GLU A 87 -16.28 -9.65 -4.26
CA GLU A 87 -15.03 -10.12 -4.84
C GLU A 87 -13.89 -10.07 -3.80
N LEU A 88 -13.86 -9.03 -2.98
CA LEU A 88 -12.99 -8.91 -1.82
C LEU A 88 -13.81 -9.11 -0.55
N THR A 89 -13.32 -9.96 0.34
CA THR A 89 -13.93 -10.18 1.66
C THR A 89 -12.92 -9.90 2.76
N ASP A 90 -13.37 -9.37 3.90
CA ASP A 90 -12.50 -9.21 5.06
C ASP A 90 -12.06 -10.59 5.56
N SER A 91 -10.78 -10.83 5.49
CA SER A 91 -10.16 -12.09 5.89
C SER A 91 -8.73 -11.86 6.38
N VAL A 92 -8.13 -12.85 7.02
CA VAL A 92 -6.73 -12.77 7.43
C VAL A 92 -5.78 -12.47 6.26
N LYS A 93 -6.15 -12.85 5.03
CA LYS A 93 -5.35 -12.61 3.82
C LYS A 93 -5.32 -11.13 3.40
N THR A 94 -6.33 -10.36 3.77
CA THR A 94 -6.41 -8.92 3.48
C THR A 94 -5.72 -8.07 4.56
N ARG A 95 -5.25 -8.71 5.63
CA ARG A 95 -4.54 -8.06 6.75
C ARG A 95 -3.07 -8.49 6.73
N THR A 96 -2.22 -7.69 6.10
CA THR A 96 -0.83 -8.04 5.79
C THR A 96 -0.06 -8.63 6.98
N VAL A 97 -0.10 -7.98 8.14
CA VAL A 97 0.66 -8.43 9.34
C VAL A 97 0.12 -9.76 9.88
N GLU A 98 -1.21 -9.93 9.95
CA GLU A 98 -1.85 -11.16 10.40
C GLU A 98 -1.60 -12.32 9.43
N TRP A 99 -1.63 -12.02 8.13
CA TRP A 99 -1.31 -13.01 7.10
C TRP A 99 0.14 -13.51 7.21
N TYR A 100 1.12 -12.59 7.36
CA TYR A 100 2.52 -12.99 7.55
C TYR A 100 2.73 -13.77 8.85
N LYS A 101 2.11 -13.37 9.96
CA LYS A 101 2.14 -14.16 11.20
C LYS A 101 1.62 -15.57 10.98
N LYS A 102 0.50 -15.73 10.29
CA LYS A 102 -0.07 -17.03 9.97
C LYS A 102 0.88 -17.86 9.09
N LEU A 103 1.50 -17.27 8.06
CA LEU A 103 2.48 -17.95 7.23
C LEU A 103 3.69 -18.46 8.03
N LEU A 104 4.14 -17.70 9.02
CA LEU A 104 5.30 -18.08 9.85
C LEU A 104 4.99 -19.14 10.90
N THR A 105 3.71 -19.30 11.29
CA THR A 105 3.29 -20.25 12.33
C THR A 105 2.65 -21.53 11.78
N ASP A 106 2.18 -21.52 10.52
CA ASP A 106 1.53 -22.65 9.86
C ASP A 106 2.48 -23.28 8.85
N GLU A 107 3.18 -24.34 9.28
CA GLU A 107 4.21 -25.02 8.47
C GLU A 107 3.65 -25.56 7.14
N ASP A 108 2.43 -26.10 7.13
CA ASP A 108 1.84 -26.66 5.93
C ASP A 108 1.44 -25.57 4.92
N LEU A 109 1.02 -24.43 5.44
CA LEU A 109 0.76 -23.26 4.63
C LEU A 109 2.06 -22.66 4.10
N ALA A 110 3.08 -22.51 4.96
CA ALA A 110 4.39 -21.99 4.59
C ALA A 110 5.03 -22.79 3.46
N LYS A 111 4.97 -24.13 3.52
CA LYS A 111 5.50 -25.02 2.46
C LYS A 111 4.93 -24.74 1.06
N LYS A 112 3.68 -24.24 0.96
CA LYS A 112 3.06 -23.88 -0.32
C LYS A 112 3.62 -22.61 -0.96
N PHE A 113 4.29 -21.78 -0.19
CA PHE A 113 4.89 -20.51 -0.61
C PHE A 113 6.40 -20.50 -0.61
N LEU A 114 7.03 -21.68 -0.38
CA LEU A 114 8.48 -21.80 -0.45
C LEU A 114 8.94 -21.86 -1.91
N ILE A 115 9.87 -20.98 -2.26
CA ILE A 115 10.64 -21.05 -3.50
C ILE A 115 12.09 -21.31 -3.12
N ASN A 116 12.62 -22.47 -3.52
CA ASN A 116 13.98 -22.90 -3.17
C ASN A 116 14.25 -22.90 -1.65
N GLY A 117 13.26 -23.27 -0.83
CA GLY A 117 13.38 -23.33 0.61
C GLY A 117 13.25 -21.96 1.34
N THR A 118 12.93 -20.89 0.63
CA THR A 118 12.78 -19.55 1.20
C THR A 118 11.35 -19.06 0.99
N VAL A 119 10.73 -18.48 2.02
CA VAL A 119 9.45 -17.76 1.90
C VAL A 119 9.72 -16.42 1.23
N LEU A 120 8.95 -16.10 0.20
CA LEU A 120 9.00 -14.80 -0.49
C LEU A 120 8.35 -13.71 0.35
#